data_eba7c28edf74762a125e4b7b018c080e
#
_entry.id   eba7c28edf74762a125e4b7b018c080e
#
_cell.length_a   1.000
_cell.length_b   1.000
_cell.length_c   1.000
_cell.angle_alpha   90.00
_cell.angle_beta   90.00
_cell.angle_gamma   90.00
#
_symmetry.space_group_name_H-M   'P 1'
#
loop_
_entity.id
_entity.type
_entity.pdbx_description
1 polymer ?
#
loop_
_entity_poly.entity_id
_entity_poly.type
_entity_poly.pdbx_seq_one_letter_code
_entity_poly.pdbx_strand_id
1 'polypeptide(L)'
;MKKILITGGTTFVSKYVAKYFVEREYEVYVLNRNSKPQVEGVHLIAGDRHDLGDKLRNIHFDIVADITAYDANDIIDLYNALGAFDQYIMISSSAVYPEDGMQPFKEESEKAVNKYWGKYGTDKIDAEKSLLERVPDAYILRPPYLYGPMNNVYREAFVFDCAKADRKFYLPNDGEMKLQFFHVKDLCGLMEVIIETKPSEHIMNVGNAQAVTIKEWVTMCYACFDKVPTFVNVYDDIEQRNYFSFYNYEYYLDVTKQQKIYSDTVSLEEGLSESAKWYDIGETEVNKKPLLKYIVENLFN
;
A
#
# COMPACT_ATOMS: atom_id res chain seq x y z
N MET A 1 -2.94 3.19 28.02
CA MET A 1 -3.33 3.25 26.59
C MET A 1 -2.14 3.83 25.85
N LYS A 2 -1.64 3.15 24.77
CA LYS A 2 -0.51 3.67 23.98
C LYS A 2 -1.00 4.77 23.05
N LYS A 3 -0.21 5.81 22.89
CA LYS A 3 -0.47 6.92 21.97
C LYS A 3 0.23 6.68 20.64
N ILE A 4 -0.53 6.68 19.55
CA ILE A 4 0.01 6.53 18.20
C ILE A 4 -0.31 7.77 17.36
N LEU A 5 0.71 8.36 16.74
CA LEU A 5 0.55 9.36 15.70
C LEU A 5 0.56 8.69 14.33
N ILE A 6 -0.46 8.93 13.52
CA ILE A 6 -0.58 8.41 12.16
C ILE A 6 -0.61 9.60 11.19
N THR A 7 0.33 9.66 10.24
CA THR A 7 0.26 10.67 9.19
C THR A 7 -0.77 10.29 8.15
N GLY A 8 -1.65 11.23 7.77
CA GLY A 8 -2.81 10.98 6.92
C GLY A 8 -4.08 10.66 7.72
N GLY A 9 -4.60 9.44 7.64
CA GLY A 9 -5.78 8.99 8.39
C GLY A 9 -7.12 9.12 7.65
N THR A 10 -7.14 9.59 6.41
CA THR A 10 -8.40 9.85 5.68
C THR A 10 -8.56 9.08 4.37
N THR A 11 -7.51 8.39 3.91
CA THR A 11 -7.54 7.69 2.61
C THR A 11 -6.83 6.35 2.72
N PHE A 12 -7.42 5.30 2.20
CA PHE A 12 -6.94 3.93 2.09
C PHE A 12 -6.05 3.47 3.28
N VAL A 13 -4.75 3.26 3.05
CA VAL A 13 -3.85 2.66 4.05
C VAL A 13 -3.91 3.43 5.37
N SER A 14 -3.71 4.75 5.33
CA SER A 14 -3.70 5.55 6.56
C SER A 14 -5.06 5.60 7.28
N LYS A 15 -6.17 5.57 6.52
CA LYS A 15 -7.53 5.48 7.07
C LYS A 15 -7.78 4.12 7.73
N TYR A 16 -7.36 3.04 7.07
CA TYR A 16 -7.49 1.69 7.60
C TYR A 16 -6.64 1.51 8.86
N VAL A 17 -5.39 1.96 8.85
CA VAL A 17 -4.49 1.94 10.02
C VAL A 17 -5.10 2.72 11.19
N ALA A 18 -5.64 3.91 10.95
CA ALA A 18 -6.28 4.71 12.00
C ALA A 18 -7.47 3.96 12.62
N LYS A 19 -8.36 3.39 11.79
CA LYS A 19 -9.50 2.59 12.25
C LYS A 19 -9.04 1.36 13.04
N TYR A 20 -8.05 0.63 12.52
CA TYR A 20 -7.52 -0.57 13.14
C TYR A 20 -7.02 -0.31 14.58
N PHE A 21 -6.24 0.75 14.78
CA PHE A 21 -5.69 1.07 16.11
C PHE A 21 -6.73 1.68 17.06
N VAL A 22 -7.75 2.40 16.55
CA VAL A 22 -8.92 2.80 17.37
C VAL A 22 -9.65 1.58 17.92
N GLU A 23 -9.92 0.57 17.06
CA GLU A 23 -10.60 -0.67 17.45
C GLU A 23 -9.79 -1.52 18.46
N ARG A 24 -8.50 -1.23 18.62
CA ARG A 24 -7.56 -1.85 19.58
C ARG A 24 -7.28 -0.97 20.80
N GLU A 25 -8.12 0.02 21.02
CA GLU A 25 -8.07 0.89 22.20
C GLU A 25 -6.75 1.68 22.34
N TYR A 26 -6.09 2.01 21.20
CA TYR A 26 -5.01 3.00 21.20
C TYR A 26 -5.60 4.41 21.25
N GLU A 27 -4.88 5.34 21.85
CA GLU A 27 -5.15 6.77 21.75
C GLU A 27 -4.57 7.27 20.40
N VAL A 28 -5.42 7.30 19.36
CA VAL A 28 -5.01 7.52 17.98
C VAL A 28 -5.06 9.01 17.63
N TYR A 29 -3.92 9.56 17.26
CA TYR A 29 -3.79 10.90 16.69
C TYR A 29 -3.58 10.79 15.18
N VAL A 30 -4.26 11.61 14.39
CA VAL A 30 -4.07 11.68 12.94
C VAL A 30 -3.60 13.08 12.55
N LEU A 31 -2.54 13.15 11.75
CA LEU A 31 -1.99 14.40 11.23
C LEU A 31 -2.37 14.56 9.76
N ASN A 32 -3.25 15.53 9.45
CA ASN A 32 -3.62 15.84 8.07
C ASN A 32 -4.22 17.26 7.96
N ARG A 33 -4.46 17.72 6.72
CA ARG A 33 -4.99 19.07 6.43
C ARG A 33 -6.50 19.22 6.64
N ASN A 34 -7.17 18.23 7.27
CA ASN A 34 -8.62 18.25 7.55
C ASN A 34 -9.51 18.50 6.32
N SER A 35 -9.11 17.96 5.18
CA SER A 35 -9.85 18.12 3.92
C SER A 35 -10.92 17.04 3.68
N LYS A 36 -10.97 16.00 4.52
CA LYS A 36 -11.91 14.89 4.46
C LYS A 36 -12.39 14.49 5.85
N PRO A 37 -13.56 13.81 5.95
CA PRO A 37 -14.03 13.26 7.23
C PRO A 37 -12.98 12.35 7.88
N GLN A 38 -12.85 12.49 9.19
CA GLN A 38 -11.95 11.68 10.00
C GLN A 38 -12.61 10.34 10.36
N VAL A 39 -11.78 9.35 10.71
CA VAL A 39 -12.24 8.12 11.35
C VAL A 39 -12.81 8.49 12.74
N GLU A 40 -13.91 7.86 13.13
CA GLU A 40 -14.47 8.05 14.48
C GLU A 40 -13.48 7.56 15.55
N GLY A 41 -13.36 8.30 16.65
CA GLY A 41 -12.47 7.95 17.75
C GLY A 41 -11.03 8.45 17.63
N VAL A 42 -10.66 9.17 16.55
CA VAL A 42 -9.33 9.74 16.43
C VAL A 42 -9.26 11.18 16.96
N HIS A 43 -8.08 11.58 17.43
CA HIS A 43 -7.73 12.97 17.75
C HIS A 43 -7.08 13.62 16.52
N LEU A 44 -7.72 14.61 15.93
CA LEU A 44 -7.19 15.31 14.77
C LEU A 44 -6.15 16.36 15.19
N ILE A 45 -4.95 16.29 14.59
CA ILE A 45 -3.98 17.36 14.54
C ILE A 45 -4.04 17.97 13.14
N ALA A 46 -4.82 19.06 13.01
CA ALA A 46 -4.97 19.72 11.72
C ALA A 46 -3.72 20.55 11.38
N GLY A 47 -3.08 20.23 10.24
CA GLY A 47 -1.90 20.95 9.78
C GLY A 47 -1.31 20.38 8.50
N ASP A 48 -0.48 21.17 7.86
CA ASP A 48 0.46 20.72 6.84
C ASP A 48 1.70 20.20 7.53
N ARG A 49 2.22 19.04 7.15
CA ARG A 49 3.43 18.46 7.76
C ARG A 49 4.67 19.33 7.59
N HIS A 50 4.67 20.19 6.57
CA HIS A 50 5.75 21.14 6.30
C HIS A 50 5.63 22.47 7.09
N ASP A 51 4.53 22.66 7.83
CA ASP A 51 4.29 23.86 8.65
C ASP A 51 3.50 23.52 9.92
N LEU A 52 4.11 22.70 10.77
CA LEU A 52 3.49 22.24 12.02
C LEU A 52 3.73 23.16 13.21
N GLY A 53 4.80 23.96 13.19
CA GLY A 53 5.21 24.72 14.36
C GLY A 53 5.40 23.83 15.59
N ASP A 54 4.79 24.23 16.71
CA ASP A 54 4.92 23.49 17.98
C ASP A 54 3.75 22.51 18.26
N LYS A 55 2.92 22.21 17.27
CA LYS A 55 1.70 21.38 17.48
C LYS A 55 1.97 19.99 18.06
N LEU A 56 3.12 19.41 17.77
CA LEU A 56 3.51 18.07 18.24
C LEU A 56 4.51 18.11 19.39
N ARG A 57 5.16 19.24 19.64
CA ARG A 57 6.33 19.37 20.52
C ARG A 57 6.08 18.92 21.97
N ASN A 58 4.90 19.16 22.49
CA ASN A 58 4.55 18.86 23.87
C ASN A 58 3.75 17.56 24.03
N ILE A 59 3.68 16.75 22.99
CA ILE A 59 3.00 15.44 23.02
C ILE A 59 4.08 14.36 22.95
N HIS A 60 4.06 13.45 23.90
CA HIS A 60 4.82 12.20 23.83
C HIS A 60 3.98 11.17 23.08
N PHE A 61 4.52 10.57 22.03
CA PHE A 61 3.92 9.45 21.31
C PHE A 61 4.69 8.17 21.61
N ASP A 62 4.00 7.10 22.00
CA ASP A 62 4.63 5.77 22.07
C ASP A 62 5.04 5.31 20.66
N ILE A 63 4.24 5.67 19.63
CA ILE A 63 4.49 5.27 18.25
C ILE A 63 4.24 6.43 17.28
N VAL A 64 5.14 6.62 16.35
CA VAL A 64 4.94 7.43 15.12
C VAL A 64 4.82 6.47 13.95
N ALA A 65 3.64 6.39 13.35
CA ALA A 65 3.34 5.63 12.14
C ALA A 65 3.27 6.57 10.93
N ASP A 66 4.39 6.70 10.21
CA ASP A 66 4.46 7.59 9.05
C ASP A 66 4.08 6.86 7.77
N ILE A 67 2.79 6.99 7.42
CA ILE A 67 2.19 6.35 6.25
C ILE A 67 2.37 7.20 4.99
N THR A 68 2.51 8.51 5.16
CA THR A 68 2.50 9.50 4.05
C THR A 68 3.82 10.22 3.85
N ALA A 69 4.95 9.66 4.29
CA ALA A 69 6.26 10.14 3.93
C ALA A 69 6.59 9.74 2.49
N TYR A 70 6.71 10.70 1.59
CA TYR A 70 7.04 10.47 0.18
C TYR A 70 8.49 10.80 -0.13
N ASP A 71 9.08 11.81 0.50
CA ASP A 71 10.45 12.24 0.27
C ASP A 71 11.21 12.58 1.56
N ALA A 72 12.48 13.00 1.42
CA ALA A 72 13.34 13.36 2.55
C ALA A 72 12.79 14.54 3.37
N ASN A 73 12.15 15.52 2.73
CA ASN A 73 11.61 16.70 3.43
C ASN A 73 10.43 16.31 4.30
N ASP A 74 9.60 15.38 3.84
CA ASP A 74 8.52 14.82 4.64
C ASP A 74 9.01 14.27 5.99
N ILE A 75 10.15 13.58 5.96
CA ILE A 75 10.79 13.04 7.19
C ILE A 75 11.38 14.16 8.04
N ILE A 76 12.14 15.07 7.43
CA ILE A 76 12.84 16.15 8.13
C ILE A 76 11.85 17.03 8.89
N ASP A 77 10.78 17.46 8.21
CA ASP A 77 9.83 18.41 8.74
C ASP A 77 8.99 17.78 9.86
N LEU A 78 8.54 16.53 9.69
CA LEU A 78 7.85 15.82 10.76
C LEU A 78 8.78 15.58 11.96
N TYR A 79 9.99 15.09 11.75
CA TYR A 79 10.96 14.83 12.82
C TYR A 79 11.26 16.10 13.64
N ASN A 80 11.46 17.23 12.97
CA ASN A 80 11.75 18.52 13.62
C ASN A 80 10.54 19.05 14.43
N ALA A 81 9.32 18.73 14.02
CA ALA A 81 8.10 19.14 14.72
C ALA A 81 7.76 18.24 15.92
N LEU A 82 8.21 16.97 15.90
CA LEU A 82 7.94 16.01 16.96
C LEU A 82 8.59 16.42 18.30
N GLY A 83 7.89 16.09 19.40
CA GLY A 83 8.47 15.98 20.74
C GLY A 83 9.14 14.62 20.93
N ALA A 84 8.99 14.04 22.12
CA ALA A 84 9.50 12.70 22.42
C ALA A 84 8.59 11.62 21.82
N PHE A 85 9.21 10.54 21.33
CA PHE A 85 8.53 9.33 20.88
C PHE A 85 9.40 8.08 21.17
N ASP A 86 8.77 6.89 21.24
CA ASP A 86 9.51 5.65 21.58
C ASP A 86 9.82 4.79 20.35
N GLN A 87 8.94 4.77 19.35
CA GLN A 87 9.11 3.98 18.13
C GLN A 87 8.70 4.78 16.89
N TYR A 88 9.39 4.57 15.79
CA TYR A 88 9.03 5.14 14.48
C TYR A 88 8.89 4.01 13.45
N ILE A 89 7.73 3.95 12.80
CA ILE A 89 7.43 2.99 11.72
C ILE A 89 7.10 3.78 10.46
N MET A 90 7.90 3.61 9.42
CA MET A 90 7.68 4.22 8.10
C MET A 90 7.14 3.19 7.12
N ILE A 91 6.09 3.54 6.40
CA ILE A 91 5.66 2.76 5.23
C ILE A 91 6.38 3.30 3.99
N SER A 92 7.38 2.53 3.55
CA SER A 92 8.12 2.76 2.31
C SER A 92 7.40 2.09 1.12
N SER A 93 8.13 1.54 0.16
CA SER A 93 7.56 0.87 -1.02
C SER A 93 8.59 -0.06 -1.67
N SER A 94 8.14 -1.11 -2.33
CA SER A 94 8.95 -1.91 -3.26
C SER A 94 9.46 -1.11 -4.47
N ALA A 95 8.92 0.07 -4.73
CA ALA A 95 9.37 0.98 -5.79
C ALA A 95 10.82 1.49 -5.61
N VAL A 96 11.44 1.22 -4.47
CA VAL A 96 12.87 1.51 -4.21
C VAL A 96 13.81 0.59 -5.00
N TYR A 97 13.31 -0.54 -5.52
CA TYR A 97 14.09 -1.49 -6.30
C TYR A 97 13.96 -1.21 -7.81
N PRO A 98 15.06 -1.34 -8.59
CA PRO A 98 15.01 -1.19 -10.04
C PRO A 98 14.23 -2.33 -10.69
N GLU A 99 13.57 -2.07 -11.85
CA GLU A 99 12.73 -3.06 -12.53
C GLU A 99 13.48 -4.25 -13.12
N ASP A 100 14.78 -4.10 -13.36
CA ASP A 100 15.65 -5.10 -13.97
C ASP A 100 16.56 -5.83 -12.95
N GLY A 101 16.35 -5.58 -11.66
CA GLY A 101 17.11 -6.22 -10.59
C GLY A 101 16.78 -7.71 -10.44
N MET A 102 17.70 -8.46 -9.80
CA MET A 102 17.49 -9.88 -9.52
C MET A 102 16.37 -10.10 -8.49
N GLN A 103 15.42 -10.95 -8.82
CA GLN A 103 14.26 -11.24 -7.99
C GLN A 103 14.29 -12.68 -7.43
N PRO A 104 13.66 -12.95 -6.27
CA PRO A 104 12.93 -11.99 -5.43
C PRO A 104 13.86 -10.93 -4.82
N PHE A 105 13.42 -9.67 -4.77
CA PHE A 105 14.20 -8.62 -4.13
C PHE A 105 14.31 -8.86 -2.64
N LYS A 106 15.53 -8.81 -2.12
CA LYS A 106 15.83 -8.84 -0.69
C LYS A 106 15.99 -7.40 -0.18
N GLU A 107 15.95 -7.23 1.14
CA GLU A 107 16.12 -5.90 1.74
C GLU A 107 17.49 -5.29 1.43
N GLU A 108 18.49 -6.14 1.23
CA GLU A 108 19.88 -5.78 0.87
C GLU A 108 20.07 -5.56 -0.64
N SER A 109 19.08 -5.89 -1.46
CA SER A 109 19.14 -5.64 -2.91
C SER A 109 19.40 -4.16 -3.20
N GLU A 110 20.09 -3.89 -4.29
CA GLU A 110 20.39 -2.53 -4.73
C GLU A 110 19.08 -1.72 -4.84
N LYS A 111 19.13 -0.49 -4.33
CA LYS A 111 18.07 0.51 -4.48
C LYS A 111 18.48 1.50 -5.54
N ALA A 112 17.68 1.64 -6.58
CA ALA A 112 17.99 2.49 -7.73
C ALA A 112 16.71 3.03 -8.38
N VAL A 113 16.87 3.86 -9.40
CA VAL A 113 15.78 4.37 -10.21
C VAL A 113 15.04 3.20 -10.85
N ASN A 114 13.72 3.19 -10.69
CA ASN A 114 12.82 2.30 -11.41
C ASN A 114 12.13 3.11 -12.50
N LYS A 115 12.20 2.68 -13.76
CA LYS A 115 11.67 3.45 -14.90
C LYS A 115 10.15 3.66 -14.85
N TYR A 116 9.41 2.78 -14.20
CA TYR A 116 7.95 2.87 -14.09
C TYR A 116 7.50 3.76 -12.94
N TRP A 117 8.29 3.81 -11.85
CA TRP A 117 7.98 4.60 -10.67
C TRP A 117 8.71 5.96 -10.63
N GLY A 118 9.80 6.09 -11.41
CA GLY A 118 10.53 7.35 -11.58
C GLY A 118 10.88 8.02 -10.25
N LYS A 119 10.50 9.30 -10.14
CA LYS A 119 10.76 10.12 -8.95
C LYS A 119 10.15 9.52 -7.67
N TYR A 120 9.01 8.86 -7.72
CA TYR A 120 8.42 8.24 -6.53
C TYR A 120 9.35 7.21 -5.87
N GLY A 121 10.00 6.35 -6.66
CA GLY A 121 10.95 5.37 -6.15
C GLY A 121 12.18 6.01 -5.51
N THR A 122 12.81 6.98 -6.20
CA THR A 122 13.99 7.69 -5.70
C THR A 122 13.68 8.55 -4.48
N ASP A 123 12.55 9.23 -4.44
CA ASP A 123 12.11 10.01 -3.28
C ASP A 123 11.92 9.11 -2.04
N LYS A 124 11.37 7.90 -2.22
CA LYS A 124 11.28 6.91 -1.12
C LYS A 124 12.66 6.45 -0.64
N ILE A 125 13.64 6.27 -1.53
CA ILE A 125 15.02 5.94 -1.15
C ILE A 125 15.60 7.07 -0.28
N ASP A 126 15.43 8.32 -0.69
CA ASP A 126 15.91 9.48 0.05
C ASP A 126 15.19 9.64 1.40
N ALA A 127 13.88 9.35 1.45
CA ALA A 127 13.11 9.33 2.71
C ALA A 127 13.64 8.27 3.69
N GLU A 128 13.87 7.02 3.23
CA GLU A 128 14.46 5.97 4.07
C GLU A 128 15.82 6.39 4.64
N LYS A 129 16.69 6.93 3.79
CA LYS A 129 18.03 7.42 4.21
C LYS A 129 17.89 8.54 5.23
N SER A 130 17.07 9.53 4.95
CA SER A 130 16.84 10.67 5.85
C SER A 130 16.29 10.24 7.22
N LEU A 131 15.42 9.22 7.25
CA LEU A 131 14.89 8.65 8.50
C LEU A 131 15.98 7.96 9.30
N LEU A 132 16.75 7.06 8.70
CA LEU A 132 17.80 6.31 9.40
C LEU A 132 18.94 7.18 9.92
N GLU A 133 19.22 8.32 9.29
CA GLU A 133 20.18 9.31 9.80
C GLU A 133 19.69 9.98 11.11
N ARG A 134 18.39 10.05 11.36
CA ARG A 134 17.76 10.71 12.52
C ARG A 134 17.29 9.74 13.57
N VAL A 135 16.76 8.61 13.13
CA VAL A 135 16.19 7.53 13.96
C VAL A 135 16.78 6.20 13.47
N PRO A 136 18.02 5.85 13.89
CA PRO A 136 18.73 4.67 13.39
C PRO A 136 18.02 3.33 13.65
N ASP A 137 17.13 3.29 14.66
CA ASP A 137 16.32 2.14 15.06
C ASP A 137 14.87 2.21 14.56
N ALA A 138 14.58 3.09 13.58
CA ALA A 138 13.27 3.15 12.94
C ALA A 138 12.97 1.87 12.15
N TYR A 139 11.69 1.47 12.14
CA TYR A 139 11.22 0.38 11.30
C TYR A 139 10.79 0.90 9.94
N ILE A 140 11.25 0.25 8.87
CA ILE A 140 10.93 0.57 7.48
C ILE A 140 10.27 -0.65 6.84
N LEU A 141 9.01 -0.51 6.44
CA LEU A 141 8.25 -1.56 5.76
C LEU A 141 8.14 -1.24 4.28
N ARG A 142 8.56 -2.16 3.41
CA ARG A 142 8.52 -2.02 1.95
C ARG A 142 7.45 -2.94 1.37
N PRO A 143 6.18 -2.50 1.30
CA PRO A 143 5.12 -3.30 0.71
C PRO A 143 5.19 -3.32 -0.82
N PRO A 144 4.68 -4.41 -1.45
CA PRO A 144 4.33 -4.46 -2.86
C PRO A 144 3.00 -3.73 -3.10
N TYR A 145 2.10 -4.27 -3.92
CA TYR A 145 0.75 -3.72 -4.07
C TYR A 145 -0.10 -3.98 -2.82
N LEU A 146 -0.32 -2.92 -2.02
CA LEU A 146 -1.30 -2.97 -0.94
C LEU A 146 -2.71 -3.03 -1.53
N TYR A 147 -3.57 -3.88 -0.96
CA TYR A 147 -4.95 -4.05 -1.36
C TYR A 147 -5.84 -4.28 -0.13
N GLY A 148 -7.15 -4.31 -0.33
CA GLY A 148 -8.11 -4.53 0.74
C GLY A 148 -9.22 -3.46 0.74
N PRO A 149 -10.14 -3.52 1.72
CA PRO A 149 -11.18 -2.51 1.89
C PRO A 149 -10.60 -1.10 1.98
N MET A 150 -11.33 -0.11 1.49
CA MET A 150 -10.95 1.31 1.40
C MET A 150 -9.88 1.62 0.33
N ASN A 151 -9.46 0.65 -0.50
CA ASN A 151 -8.52 0.94 -1.58
C ASN A 151 -9.14 1.89 -2.61
N ASN A 152 -8.58 3.10 -2.69
CA ASN A 152 -9.05 4.13 -3.61
C ASN A 152 -8.36 4.08 -4.99
N VAL A 153 -7.45 3.13 -5.22
CA VAL A 153 -6.80 2.93 -6.52
C VAL A 153 -7.62 1.96 -7.35
N TYR A 154 -7.87 2.32 -8.62
CA TYR A 154 -8.68 1.52 -9.54
C TYR A 154 -7.88 0.31 -10.05
N ARG A 155 -7.68 -0.68 -9.18
CA ARG A 155 -7.00 -1.95 -9.42
C ARG A 155 -8.01 -3.09 -9.40
N GLU A 156 -8.22 -3.75 -8.24
CA GLU A 156 -9.25 -4.77 -8.07
C GLU A 156 -10.64 -4.25 -8.42
N ALA A 157 -10.97 -3.02 -8.08
CA ALA A 157 -12.23 -2.40 -8.43
C ALA A 157 -12.49 -2.32 -9.95
N PHE A 158 -11.44 -2.18 -10.78
CA PHE A 158 -11.56 -2.26 -12.23
C PHE A 158 -11.99 -3.67 -12.69
N VAL A 159 -11.39 -4.70 -12.11
CA VAL A 159 -11.73 -6.08 -12.45
C VAL A 159 -13.12 -6.44 -11.92
N PHE A 160 -13.48 -5.93 -10.73
CA PHE A 160 -14.84 -6.07 -10.19
C PHE A 160 -15.90 -5.43 -11.09
N ASP A 161 -15.64 -4.22 -11.62
CA ASP A 161 -16.53 -3.59 -12.61
C ASP A 161 -16.69 -4.45 -13.88
N CYS A 162 -15.59 -5.07 -14.36
CA CYS A 162 -15.64 -5.99 -15.50
C CYS A 162 -16.46 -7.25 -15.17
N ALA A 163 -16.22 -7.85 -14.01
CA ALA A 163 -16.93 -9.05 -13.57
C ALA A 163 -18.43 -8.79 -13.39
N LYS A 164 -18.81 -7.71 -12.69
CA LYS A 164 -20.22 -7.34 -12.47
C LYS A 164 -20.97 -7.14 -13.79
N ALA A 165 -20.33 -6.59 -14.80
CA ALA A 165 -20.91 -6.31 -16.11
C ALA A 165 -20.77 -7.49 -17.11
N ASP A 166 -20.38 -8.68 -16.70
CA ASP A 166 -20.14 -9.86 -17.57
C ASP A 166 -19.22 -9.57 -18.76
N ARG A 167 -18.23 -8.69 -18.58
CA ARG A 167 -17.32 -8.32 -19.66
C ARG A 167 -16.24 -9.36 -19.86
N LYS A 168 -15.83 -9.56 -21.11
CA LYS A 168 -14.55 -10.20 -21.43
C LYS A 168 -13.44 -9.37 -20.82
N PHE A 169 -12.40 -10.01 -20.31
CA PHE A 169 -11.25 -9.33 -19.74
C PHE A 169 -10.09 -9.29 -20.73
N TYR A 170 -9.60 -8.08 -21.00
CA TYR A 170 -8.46 -7.86 -21.90
C TYR A 170 -7.17 -8.06 -21.09
N LEU A 171 -6.53 -9.20 -21.33
CA LEU A 171 -5.39 -9.71 -20.59
C LEU A 171 -4.07 -9.28 -21.24
N PRO A 172 -3.14 -8.64 -20.53
CA PRO A 172 -1.82 -8.35 -21.10
C PRO A 172 -1.06 -9.62 -21.46
N ASN A 173 -0.63 -9.73 -22.70
CA ASN A 173 0.07 -10.89 -23.26
C ASN A 173 -0.66 -12.21 -22.95
N ASP A 174 0.03 -13.19 -22.37
CA ASP A 174 -0.53 -14.48 -21.91
C ASP A 174 -1.08 -14.44 -20.47
N GLY A 175 -0.84 -13.32 -19.75
CA GLY A 175 -1.24 -13.13 -18.36
C GLY A 175 -0.34 -13.80 -17.34
N GLU A 176 0.82 -14.31 -17.73
CA GLU A 176 1.74 -15.07 -16.87
C GLU A 176 2.65 -14.14 -16.02
N MET A 177 2.67 -12.83 -16.30
CA MET A 177 3.41 -11.85 -15.48
C MET A 177 2.92 -11.92 -14.03
N LYS A 178 3.86 -12.04 -13.09
CA LYS A 178 3.56 -12.19 -11.67
C LYS A 178 3.45 -10.84 -10.96
N LEU A 179 2.51 -10.79 -10.03
CA LEU A 179 2.26 -9.67 -9.12
C LEU A 179 2.24 -10.19 -7.69
N GLN A 180 2.73 -9.38 -6.76
CA GLN A 180 2.66 -9.68 -5.33
C GLN A 180 1.79 -8.64 -4.63
N PHE A 181 1.04 -9.10 -3.64
CA PHE A 181 0.09 -8.30 -2.90
C PHE A 181 0.33 -8.41 -1.40
N PHE A 182 -0.16 -7.42 -0.66
CA PHE A 182 -0.21 -7.49 0.79
C PHE A 182 -1.50 -6.85 1.29
N HIS A 183 -2.27 -7.59 2.10
CA HIS A 183 -3.54 -7.08 2.60
C HIS A 183 -3.31 -5.98 3.63
N VAL A 184 -4.10 -4.90 3.58
CA VAL A 184 -3.93 -3.77 4.50
C VAL A 184 -4.13 -4.15 5.96
N LYS A 185 -4.94 -5.18 6.25
CA LYS A 185 -5.12 -5.74 7.59
C LYS A 185 -3.83 -6.41 8.10
N ASP A 186 -3.12 -7.12 7.22
CA ASP A 186 -1.85 -7.76 7.57
C ASP A 186 -0.75 -6.74 7.82
N LEU A 187 -0.74 -5.63 7.05
CA LEU A 187 0.15 -4.52 7.35
C LEU A 187 -0.09 -3.99 8.76
N CYS A 188 -1.34 -3.81 9.16
CA CYS A 188 -1.69 -3.36 10.52
C CYS A 188 -1.28 -4.39 11.59
N GLY A 189 -1.56 -5.69 11.35
CA GLY A 189 -1.18 -6.77 12.28
C GLY A 189 0.33 -6.86 12.45
N LEU A 190 1.09 -6.75 11.36
CA LEU A 190 2.55 -6.69 11.42
C LEU A 190 3.04 -5.46 12.20
N MET A 191 2.45 -4.28 11.98
CA MET A 191 2.78 -3.08 12.76
C MET A 191 2.51 -3.31 14.26
N GLU A 192 1.41 -3.94 14.62
CA GLU A 192 1.07 -4.28 16.01
C GLU A 192 2.13 -5.22 16.62
N VAL A 193 2.53 -6.27 15.91
CA VAL A 193 3.62 -7.17 16.35
C VAL A 193 4.92 -6.40 16.55
N ILE A 194 5.30 -5.51 15.63
CA ILE A 194 6.49 -4.66 15.74
C ILE A 194 6.43 -3.78 17.00
N ILE A 195 5.28 -3.15 17.25
CA ILE A 195 5.05 -2.28 18.41
C ILE A 195 5.20 -3.04 19.72
N GLU A 196 4.75 -4.28 19.76
CA GLU A 196 4.76 -5.09 20.98
C GLU A 196 6.09 -5.79 21.23
N THR A 197 6.70 -6.33 20.17
CA THR A 197 7.86 -7.24 20.32
C THR A 197 9.20 -6.57 20.05
N LYS A 198 9.20 -5.41 19.37
CA LYS A 198 10.41 -4.67 18.98
C LYS A 198 11.48 -5.59 18.38
N PRO A 199 11.19 -6.26 17.26
CA PRO A 199 12.12 -7.22 16.64
C PRO A 199 13.41 -6.53 16.20
N SER A 200 14.49 -7.29 16.10
CA SER A 200 15.81 -6.77 15.67
C SER A 200 15.90 -6.43 14.18
N GLU A 201 14.97 -6.94 13.38
CA GLU A 201 14.92 -6.64 11.94
C GLU A 201 14.17 -5.33 11.72
N HIS A 202 14.90 -4.25 11.46
CA HIS A 202 14.32 -2.91 11.33
C HIS A 202 13.85 -2.59 9.91
N ILE A 203 14.41 -3.24 8.89
CA ILE A 203 14.01 -3.04 7.48
C ILE A 203 13.45 -4.36 6.97
N MET A 204 12.20 -4.34 6.51
CA MET A 204 11.51 -5.54 6.04
C MET A 204 10.78 -5.29 4.74
N ASN A 205 11.00 -6.16 3.77
CA ASN A 205 10.05 -6.38 2.71
C ASN A 205 8.82 -7.08 3.29
N VAL A 206 7.64 -6.63 2.89
CA VAL A 206 6.38 -7.18 3.42
C VAL A 206 5.45 -7.56 2.27
N GLY A 207 4.72 -8.66 2.42
CA GLY A 207 3.87 -9.17 1.35
C GLY A 207 3.33 -10.56 1.65
N ASN A 208 2.41 -11.03 0.82
CA ASN A 208 2.06 -12.45 0.80
C ASN A 208 3.29 -13.26 0.36
N ALA A 209 3.44 -14.46 0.90
CA ALA A 209 4.60 -15.31 0.62
C ALA A 209 4.75 -15.68 -0.87
N GLN A 210 3.66 -15.70 -1.60
CA GLN A 210 3.63 -16.06 -3.01
C GLN A 210 3.15 -14.90 -3.88
N ALA A 211 3.81 -14.74 -5.03
CA ALA A 211 3.32 -13.93 -6.13
C ALA A 211 2.36 -14.77 -6.98
N VAL A 212 1.37 -14.13 -7.59
CA VAL A 212 0.37 -14.76 -8.47
C VAL A 212 0.44 -14.15 -9.87
N THR A 213 0.08 -14.91 -10.89
CA THR A 213 -0.01 -14.38 -12.25
C THR A 213 -1.19 -13.41 -12.36
N ILE A 214 -1.11 -12.50 -13.36
CA ILE A 214 -2.25 -11.60 -13.68
C ILE A 214 -3.52 -12.43 -13.92
N LYS A 215 -3.39 -13.54 -14.66
CA LYS A 215 -4.50 -14.42 -15.01
C LYS A 215 -5.17 -15.04 -13.78
N GLU A 216 -4.37 -15.53 -12.83
CA GLU A 216 -4.86 -16.04 -11.55
C GLU A 216 -5.56 -14.95 -10.76
N TRP A 217 -4.94 -13.78 -10.62
CA TRP A 217 -5.50 -12.66 -9.89
C TRP A 217 -6.83 -12.18 -10.46
N VAL A 218 -6.93 -12.04 -11.80
CA VAL A 218 -8.19 -11.68 -12.46
C VAL A 218 -9.26 -12.75 -12.24
N THR A 219 -8.87 -14.04 -12.31
CA THR A 219 -9.78 -15.16 -12.07
C THR A 219 -10.35 -15.11 -10.65
N MET A 220 -9.51 -14.85 -9.63
CA MET A 220 -9.95 -14.68 -8.25
C MET A 220 -10.90 -13.48 -8.08
N CYS A 221 -10.62 -12.36 -8.76
CA CYS A 221 -11.51 -11.19 -8.74
C CYS A 221 -12.89 -11.48 -9.33
N TYR A 222 -12.96 -12.24 -10.43
CA TYR A 222 -14.25 -12.67 -11.03
C TYR A 222 -14.99 -13.63 -10.11
N ALA A 223 -14.28 -14.55 -9.47
CA ALA A 223 -14.85 -15.50 -8.53
C ALA A 223 -15.55 -14.83 -7.33
N CYS A 224 -15.14 -13.61 -6.94
CA CYS A 224 -15.84 -12.83 -5.91
C CYS A 224 -17.30 -12.50 -6.27
N PHE A 225 -17.69 -12.65 -7.55
CA PHE A 225 -19.05 -12.42 -8.07
C PHE A 225 -19.66 -13.68 -8.68
N ASP A 226 -19.15 -14.87 -8.30
CA ASP A 226 -19.57 -16.18 -8.83
C ASP A 226 -19.43 -16.28 -10.36
N LYS A 227 -18.40 -15.66 -10.93
CA LYS A 227 -18.16 -15.60 -12.38
C LYS A 227 -16.80 -16.16 -12.77
N VAL A 228 -16.72 -16.59 -14.03
CA VAL A 228 -15.48 -17.04 -14.66
C VAL A 228 -15.14 -16.08 -15.80
N PRO A 229 -13.93 -15.51 -15.85
CA PRO A 229 -13.56 -14.58 -16.91
C PRO A 229 -13.40 -15.27 -18.27
N THR A 230 -13.88 -14.61 -19.32
CA THR A 230 -13.47 -14.93 -20.70
C THR A 230 -12.35 -13.97 -21.06
N PHE A 231 -11.16 -14.49 -21.38
CA PHE A 231 -10.00 -13.67 -21.70
C PHE A 231 -9.91 -13.34 -23.19
N VAL A 232 -9.46 -12.11 -23.46
CA VAL A 232 -8.97 -11.65 -24.76
C VAL A 232 -7.52 -11.22 -24.56
N ASN A 233 -6.57 -11.95 -25.13
CA ASN A 233 -5.16 -11.64 -24.98
C ASN A 233 -4.77 -10.45 -25.87
N VAL A 234 -4.04 -9.50 -25.31
CA VAL A 234 -3.52 -8.31 -26.00
C VAL A 234 -2.02 -8.45 -26.13
N TYR A 235 -1.55 -8.75 -27.35
CA TYR A 235 -0.12 -8.93 -27.68
C TYR A 235 0.48 -7.72 -28.40
N ASP A 236 -0.36 -6.70 -28.67
CA ASP A 236 0.06 -5.51 -29.38
C ASP A 236 1.01 -4.65 -28.54
N ASP A 237 1.85 -3.85 -29.19
CA ASP A 237 2.72 -2.87 -28.56
C ASP A 237 1.92 -1.64 -28.07
N ILE A 238 0.99 -1.91 -27.15
CA ILE A 238 0.11 -0.94 -26.54
C ILE A 238 0.55 -0.73 -25.09
N GLU A 239 0.68 0.53 -24.69
CA GLU A 239 0.97 0.87 -23.27
C GLU A 239 -0.07 0.19 -22.37
N GLN A 240 0.38 -0.80 -21.58
CA GLN A 240 -0.48 -1.64 -20.74
C GLN A 240 -1.36 -0.80 -19.79
N ARG A 241 -0.84 0.34 -19.32
CA ARG A 241 -1.57 1.25 -18.40
C ARG A 241 -2.78 1.94 -19.04
N ASN A 242 -2.97 1.84 -20.34
CA ASN A 242 -4.16 2.36 -21.03
C ASN A 242 -5.38 1.45 -20.83
N TYR A 243 -5.18 0.14 -20.66
CA TYR A 243 -6.26 -0.84 -20.56
C TYR A 243 -6.18 -1.75 -19.32
N PHE A 244 -5.07 -1.71 -18.57
CA PHE A 244 -4.85 -2.51 -17.38
C PHE A 244 -4.25 -1.70 -16.22
N SER A 245 -4.48 -2.17 -15.00
CA SER A 245 -4.19 -1.37 -13.82
C SER A 245 -2.74 -1.39 -13.35
N PHE A 246 -1.91 -2.27 -13.88
CA PHE A 246 -0.51 -2.44 -13.47
C PHE A 246 0.44 -2.11 -14.62
N TYR A 247 1.70 -1.84 -14.28
CA TYR A 247 2.78 -1.65 -15.25
C TYR A 247 3.22 -2.98 -15.86
N ASN A 248 3.82 -2.94 -17.03
CA ASN A 248 4.33 -4.11 -17.74
C ASN A 248 5.73 -4.48 -17.22
N TYR A 249 5.83 -4.94 -16.00
CA TYR A 249 7.02 -5.60 -15.48
C TYR A 249 6.66 -6.49 -14.29
N GLU A 250 7.32 -7.63 -14.23
CA GLU A 250 7.21 -8.55 -13.11
C GLU A 250 8.07 -8.07 -11.95
N TYR A 251 7.52 -8.11 -10.74
CA TYR A 251 8.32 -7.93 -9.55
C TYR A 251 7.71 -8.60 -8.33
N TYR A 252 8.57 -9.15 -7.48
CA TYR A 252 8.19 -9.70 -6.20
C TYR A 252 9.34 -9.66 -5.20
N LEU A 253 9.00 -9.70 -3.93
CA LEU A 253 9.87 -9.48 -2.79
C LEU A 253 10.13 -10.80 -2.06
N ASP A 254 11.34 -10.97 -1.55
CA ASP A 254 11.62 -11.93 -0.50
C ASP A 254 11.06 -11.36 0.83
N VAL A 255 10.13 -12.07 1.43
CA VAL A 255 9.45 -11.65 2.67
C VAL A 255 9.87 -12.54 3.87
N THR A 256 11.01 -13.19 3.77
CA THR A 256 11.51 -14.13 4.79
C THR A 256 11.66 -13.46 6.16
N LYS A 257 12.08 -12.19 6.24
CA LYS A 257 12.20 -11.47 7.51
C LYS A 257 10.84 -11.23 8.15
N GLN A 258 9.85 -10.78 7.38
CA GLN A 258 8.48 -10.65 7.85
C GLN A 258 7.93 -11.98 8.36
N GLN A 259 8.11 -13.06 7.60
CA GLN A 259 7.55 -14.38 7.95
C GLN A 259 8.06 -14.94 9.29
N LYS A 260 9.24 -14.55 9.76
CA LYS A 260 9.75 -14.95 11.07
C LYS A 260 8.94 -14.38 12.23
N ILE A 261 8.25 -13.26 12.04
CA ILE A 261 7.51 -12.57 13.08
C ILE A 261 6.01 -12.46 12.79
N TYR A 262 5.63 -12.54 11.51
CA TYR A 262 4.24 -12.45 11.05
C TYR A 262 4.07 -13.29 9.77
N SER A 263 3.66 -14.54 9.93
CA SER A 263 3.53 -15.52 8.83
C SER A 263 2.08 -15.81 8.45
N ASP A 264 1.13 -15.65 9.37
CA ASP A 264 -0.30 -15.95 9.16
C ASP A 264 -0.98 -14.76 8.49
N THR A 265 -0.85 -14.68 7.16
CA THR A 265 -1.42 -13.62 6.35
C THR A 265 -2.76 -14.03 5.74
N VAL A 266 -3.64 -13.05 5.54
CA VAL A 266 -4.91 -13.23 4.82
C VAL A 266 -4.61 -13.81 3.43
N SER A 267 -5.31 -14.88 3.05
CA SER A 267 -5.19 -15.41 1.68
C SER A 267 -5.68 -14.38 0.65
N LEU A 268 -5.13 -14.44 -0.57
CA LEU A 268 -5.52 -13.47 -1.60
C LEU A 268 -7.01 -13.58 -1.94
N GLU A 269 -7.55 -14.78 -1.97
CA GLU A 269 -8.98 -15.04 -2.19
C GLU A 269 -9.88 -14.40 -1.12
N GLU A 270 -9.53 -14.59 0.16
CA GLU A 270 -10.29 -13.99 1.27
C GLU A 270 -10.21 -12.47 1.23
N GLY A 271 -9.01 -11.91 1.05
CA GLY A 271 -8.80 -10.47 1.01
C GLY A 271 -9.49 -9.81 -0.20
N LEU A 272 -9.52 -10.46 -1.37
CA LEU A 272 -10.27 -9.98 -2.52
C LEU A 272 -11.78 -10.06 -2.28
N SER A 273 -12.27 -11.11 -1.60
CA SER A 273 -13.68 -11.20 -1.20
C SER A 273 -14.07 -10.08 -0.23
N GLU A 274 -13.23 -9.74 0.75
CA GLU A 274 -13.45 -8.59 1.64
C GLU A 274 -13.47 -7.27 0.86
N SER A 275 -12.54 -7.10 -0.09
CA SER A 275 -12.46 -5.91 -0.96
C SER A 275 -13.70 -5.78 -1.85
N ALA A 276 -14.18 -6.89 -2.42
CA ALA A 276 -15.37 -6.92 -3.27
C ALA A 276 -16.65 -6.55 -2.49
N LYS A 277 -16.82 -7.12 -1.29
CA LYS A 277 -17.93 -6.77 -0.39
C LYS A 277 -17.93 -5.29 -0.04
N TRP A 278 -16.76 -4.74 0.33
CA TRP A 278 -16.63 -3.31 0.58
C TRP A 278 -16.97 -2.48 -0.66
N TYR A 279 -16.49 -2.88 -1.83
CA TYR A 279 -16.74 -2.16 -3.09
C TYR A 279 -18.20 -2.20 -3.50
N ASP A 280 -18.92 -3.28 -3.20
CA ASP A 280 -20.32 -3.49 -3.59
C ASP A 280 -21.32 -2.67 -2.76
N ILE A 281 -20.94 -2.18 -1.59
CA ILE A 281 -21.77 -1.29 -0.74
C ILE A 281 -22.09 0.05 -1.42
N GLY A 282 -21.35 0.43 -2.46
CA GLY A 282 -21.77 1.44 -3.46
C GLY A 282 -21.32 2.89 -3.22
N GLU A 283 -20.85 3.26 -2.04
CA GLU A 283 -20.34 4.63 -1.76
C GLU A 283 -18.82 4.67 -1.60
N THR A 284 -18.10 4.09 -2.57
CA THR A 284 -16.65 3.97 -2.47
C THR A 284 -15.94 5.09 -3.23
N GLU A 285 -15.02 5.79 -2.56
CA GLU A 285 -14.16 6.81 -3.16
C GLU A 285 -13.02 6.16 -3.97
N VAL A 286 -13.34 5.45 -5.05
CA VAL A 286 -12.32 4.91 -5.96
C VAL A 286 -12.04 5.89 -7.09
N ASN A 287 -10.77 6.20 -7.30
CA ASN A 287 -10.30 7.07 -8.40
C ASN A 287 -10.33 6.30 -9.72
N LYS A 288 -11.52 6.17 -10.33
CA LYS A 288 -11.70 5.43 -11.59
C LYS A 288 -10.90 6.07 -12.73
N LYS A 289 -10.13 5.23 -13.42
CA LYS A 289 -9.42 5.59 -14.65
C LYS A 289 -10.25 5.17 -15.87
N PRO A 290 -10.08 5.80 -17.04
CA PRO A 290 -10.89 5.54 -18.23
C PRO A 290 -10.48 4.25 -18.97
N LEU A 291 -10.06 3.19 -18.25
CA LEU A 291 -9.59 1.93 -18.83
C LEU A 291 -10.66 1.27 -19.71
N LEU A 292 -11.91 1.20 -19.23
CA LEU A 292 -13.01 0.62 -20.00
C LEU A 292 -13.32 1.42 -21.25
N LYS A 293 -13.20 2.76 -21.19
CA LYS A 293 -13.39 3.61 -22.38
C LYS A 293 -12.33 3.30 -23.42
N TYR A 294 -11.06 3.23 -23.02
CA TYR A 294 -9.96 2.90 -23.93
C TYR A 294 -10.16 1.53 -24.58
N ILE A 295 -10.56 0.51 -23.81
CA ILE A 295 -10.84 -0.84 -24.32
C ILE A 295 -11.92 -0.80 -25.39
N VAL A 296 -13.04 -0.11 -25.14
CA VAL A 296 -14.16 -0.03 -26.09
C VAL A 296 -13.75 0.70 -27.38
N GLU A 297 -12.97 1.76 -27.27
CA GLU A 297 -12.58 2.59 -28.42
C GLU A 297 -11.45 1.97 -29.27
N ASN A 298 -10.56 1.13 -28.67
CA ASN A 298 -9.33 0.72 -29.32
C ASN A 298 -9.12 -0.80 -29.42
N LEU A 299 -9.75 -1.59 -28.55
CA LEU A 299 -9.52 -3.04 -28.48
C LEU A 299 -10.79 -3.87 -28.76
N PHE A 300 -11.94 -3.23 -28.79
CA PHE A 300 -13.22 -3.89 -29.02
C PHE A 300 -13.43 -4.06 -30.52
N ASN A 301 -12.93 -5.18 -31.08
CA ASN A 301 -13.23 -5.64 -32.46
C ASN A 301 -14.14 -6.86 -32.40
#